data_94b5e4fbdfe21082c442600b8347d3c7
#
_entry.id   94b5e4fbdfe21082c442600b8347d3c7
#
_cell.length_a   1.000
_cell.length_b   1.000
_cell.length_c   1.000
_cell.angle_alpha   90.00
_cell.angle_beta   90.00
_cell.angle_gamma   90.00
#
_symmetry.space_group_name_H-M   'P 1'
#
loop_
_entity.id
_entity.type
_entity.pdbx_description
1 polymer ?
#
loop_
_entity_poly.entity_id
_entity_poly.type
_entity_poly.pdbx_seq_one_letter_code
_entity_poly.pdbx_strand_id
1 'polypeptide(L)'
;MKTIKINTYSKKIIADTITPVEVYLKIRDKFPNSILLESSDYMQAGNNYSFICFNQTGLFEVKNHVLNQKLPGCKVESIKMDNDKSITYYLNNYLNSFDTEKTNSKFITNGLFGYMSHESVKYQEDINFNSKKSDLDIPDIYYGFYQNIIAISLFNHEAHIFCNSHDDSNNLKEVGDIINSKSYSTFNYKNIGKKTSNILSLIHISEPTRPFH
;
A
#
# COMPACT_ATOMS: atom_id res chain seq x y z
N MET A 1 14.67 -3.66 22.00
CA MET A 1 14.15 -4.01 20.67
C MET A 1 15.29 -3.91 19.67
N LYS A 2 15.36 -4.84 18.72
CA LYS A 2 16.38 -4.78 17.65
C LYS A 2 15.93 -3.72 16.63
N THR A 3 16.70 -2.65 16.49
CA THR A 3 16.40 -1.59 15.51
C THR A 3 17.12 -1.90 14.20
N ILE A 4 16.43 -1.77 13.08
CA ILE A 4 16.96 -2.02 11.75
C ILE A 4 17.15 -0.68 11.06
N LYS A 5 18.40 -0.37 10.69
CA LYS A 5 18.72 0.82 9.90
C LYS A 5 18.26 0.63 8.47
N ILE A 6 17.57 1.63 7.92
CA ILE A 6 17.12 1.67 6.55
C ILE A 6 17.79 2.84 5.84
N ASN A 7 18.58 2.54 4.83
CA ASN A 7 19.17 3.53 3.95
C ASN A 7 18.25 3.76 2.75
N THR A 8 17.93 5.02 2.44
CA THR A 8 17.03 5.38 1.34
C THR A 8 17.82 6.02 0.21
N TYR A 9 17.86 5.38 -0.93
CA TYR A 9 18.41 5.90 -2.18
C TYR A 9 17.27 6.43 -3.05
N SER A 10 17.54 7.49 -3.82
CA SER A 10 16.51 8.08 -4.67
C SER A 10 17.04 8.46 -6.06
N LYS A 11 16.14 8.40 -7.05
CA LYS A 11 16.37 8.85 -8.41
C LYS A 11 15.12 9.53 -8.95
N LYS A 12 15.28 10.73 -9.49
CA LYS A 12 14.22 11.44 -10.22
C LYS A 12 14.31 11.12 -11.71
N ILE A 13 13.15 10.91 -12.35
CA ILE A 13 13.02 10.71 -13.79
C ILE A 13 11.87 11.56 -14.34
N ILE A 14 11.89 11.82 -15.64
CA ILE A 14 10.78 12.45 -16.36
C ILE A 14 9.71 11.38 -16.60
N ALA A 15 8.44 11.73 -16.40
CA ALA A 15 7.30 10.82 -16.49
C ALA A 15 6.18 11.33 -17.40
N ASP A 16 6.52 12.14 -18.40
CA ASP A 16 5.57 12.73 -19.37
C ASP A 16 4.99 11.68 -20.34
N THR A 17 5.70 10.57 -20.56
CA THR A 17 5.29 9.49 -21.47
C THR A 17 4.88 8.19 -20.79
N ILE A 18 4.87 8.16 -19.45
CA ILE A 18 4.54 6.96 -18.68
C ILE A 18 3.31 7.19 -17.80
N THR A 19 2.50 6.14 -17.63
CA THR A 19 1.35 6.18 -16.73
C THR A 19 1.56 5.27 -15.52
N PRO A 20 0.95 5.57 -14.35
CA PRO A 20 1.04 4.71 -13.17
C PRO A 20 0.61 3.27 -13.46
N VAL A 21 -0.47 3.09 -14.20
CA VAL A 21 -0.99 1.76 -14.57
C VAL A 21 0.00 1.00 -15.45
N GLU A 22 0.60 1.66 -16.44
CA GLU A 22 1.62 1.02 -17.30
C GLU A 22 2.82 0.54 -16.47
N VAL A 23 3.34 1.39 -15.58
CA VAL A 23 4.46 1.03 -14.69
C VAL A 23 4.08 -0.14 -13.78
N TYR A 24 2.87 -0.11 -13.20
CA TYR A 24 2.38 -1.19 -12.36
C TYR A 24 2.27 -2.51 -13.12
N LEU A 25 1.78 -2.51 -14.37
CA LEU A 25 1.71 -3.70 -15.22
C LEU A 25 3.08 -4.33 -15.51
N LYS A 26 4.13 -3.51 -15.63
CA LYS A 26 5.53 -3.97 -15.80
C LYS A 26 6.10 -4.61 -14.53
N ILE A 27 5.60 -4.19 -13.37
CA ILE A 27 6.13 -4.58 -12.04
C ILE A 27 5.40 -5.79 -11.48
N ARG A 28 4.05 -5.83 -11.54
CA ARG A 28 3.21 -6.82 -10.83
C ARG A 28 3.56 -8.27 -11.15
N ASP A 29 3.92 -8.55 -12.41
CA ASP A 29 4.22 -9.93 -12.86
C ASP A 29 5.61 -10.40 -12.39
N LYS A 30 6.49 -9.47 -12.02
CA LYS A 30 7.84 -9.72 -11.52
C LYS A 30 7.93 -9.74 -10.00
N PHE A 31 7.12 -8.90 -9.34
CA PHE A 31 7.15 -8.71 -7.90
C PHE A 31 5.76 -9.00 -7.30
N PRO A 32 5.57 -10.19 -6.70
CA PRO A 32 4.34 -10.50 -5.99
C PRO A 32 4.13 -9.51 -4.83
N ASN A 33 2.89 -9.30 -4.44
CA ASN A 33 2.47 -8.36 -3.39
C ASN A 33 2.78 -6.88 -3.71
N SER A 34 2.97 -6.54 -4.99
CA SER A 34 3.05 -5.13 -5.39
C SER A 34 1.68 -4.46 -5.30
N ILE A 35 1.67 -3.18 -4.96
CA ILE A 35 0.45 -2.38 -4.84
C ILE A 35 0.55 -1.11 -5.66
N LEU A 36 -0.59 -0.67 -6.19
CA LEU A 36 -0.79 0.62 -6.82
C LEU A 36 -1.80 1.41 -5.99
N LEU A 37 -1.42 2.59 -5.55
CA LEU A 37 -2.27 3.55 -4.86
C LEU A 37 -2.40 4.80 -5.71
N GLU A 38 -3.60 5.11 -6.14
CA GLU A 38 -3.89 6.28 -6.97
C GLU A 38 -4.80 7.25 -6.23
N SER A 39 -4.48 8.54 -6.30
CA SER A 39 -5.39 9.58 -5.85
C SER A 39 -6.44 9.84 -6.92
N SER A 40 -7.72 9.86 -6.53
CA SER A 40 -8.85 10.19 -7.41
C SER A 40 -9.29 11.65 -7.32
N ASP A 41 -8.65 12.46 -6.50
CA ASP A 41 -9.02 13.85 -6.31
C ASP A 41 -8.43 14.75 -7.41
N TYR A 42 -9.21 14.98 -8.46
CA TYR A 42 -8.83 15.86 -9.57
C TYR A 42 -8.94 17.35 -9.23
N MET A 43 -9.52 17.72 -8.08
CA MET A 43 -9.78 19.12 -7.74
C MET A 43 -8.60 19.83 -7.06
N GLN A 44 -7.66 19.09 -6.49
CA GLN A 44 -6.46 19.66 -5.86
C GLN A 44 -5.27 19.60 -6.83
N ALA A 45 -5.23 20.55 -7.76
CA ALA A 45 -4.09 20.73 -8.64
C ALA A 45 -2.78 20.84 -7.82
N GLY A 46 -1.88 19.88 -7.99
CA GLY A 46 -0.53 19.90 -7.42
C GLY A 46 -0.22 18.85 -6.36
N ASN A 47 -1.22 18.18 -5.77
CA ASN A 47 -1.01 17.15 -4.73
C ASN A 47 -1.45 15.74 -5.16
N ASN A 48 -1.73 15.51 -6.44
CA ASN A 48 -2.13 14.21 -6.95
C ASN A 48 -0.92 13.37 -7.32
N TYR A 49 -0.68 12.37 -6.48
CA TYR A 49 0.40 11.41 -6.67
C TYR A 49 -0.15 9.99 -6.73
N SER A 50 0.44 9.19 -7.61
CA SER A 50 0.26 7.75 -7.60
C SER A 50 1.51 7.11 -7.01
N PHE A 51 1.31 6.12 -6.13
CA PHE A 51 2.39 5.37 -5.52
C PHE A 51 2.34 3.93 -5.97
N ILE A 52 3.48 3.40 -6.41
CA ILE A 52 3.65 1.99 -6.74
C ILE A 52 4.71 1.44 -5.79
N CYS A 53 4.31 0.48 -4.95
CA CYS A 53 5.18 -0.14 -3.98
C CYS A 53 5.37 -1.61 -4.32
N PHE A 54 6.60 -2.10 -4.30
CA PHE A 54 6.93 -3.47 -4.67
C PHE A 54 8.21 -3.96 -3.99
N ASN A 55 8.47 -5.26 -4.10
CA ASN A 55 9.52 -5.95 -3.37
C ASN A 55 9.34 -5.80 -1.85
N GLN A 56 8.28 -6.44 -1.35
CA GLN A 56 7.90 -6.39 0.06
C GLN A 56 8.96 -7.07 0.94
N THR A 57 9.59 -6.34 1.83
CA THR A 57 10.62 -6.82 2.75
C THR A 57 10.14 -6.92 4.19
N GLY A 58 9.13 -6.14 4.57
CA GLY A 58 8.51 -6.19 5.89
C GLY A 58 7.00 -6.41 5.82
N LEU A 59 6.41 -6.94 6.89
CA LEU A 59 4.99 -7.25 7.00
C LEU A 59 4.48 -6.93 8.41
N PHE A 60 3.31 -6.33 8.48
CA PHE A 60 2.50 -6.20 9.68
C PHE A 60 1.07 -6.60 9.32
N GLU A 61 0.67 -7.79 9.75
CA GLU A 61 -0.62 -8.39 9.41
C GLU A 61 -1.36 -8.79 10.68
N VAL A 62 -2.63 -8.43 10.78
CA VAL A 62 -3.48 -8.83 11.89
C VAL A 62 -4.69 -9.58 11.38
N LYS A 63 -4.92 -10.75 11.95
CA LYS A 63 -6.06 -11.61 11.65
C LYS A 63 -6.47 -12.41 12.88
N ASN A 64 -7.74 -12.39 13.23
CA ASN A 64 -8.28 -13.19 14.35
C ASN A 64 -7.47 -13.04 15.65
N HIS A 65 -7.12 -11.81 16.06
CA HIS A 65 -6.29 -11.48 17.24
C HIS A 65 -4.87 -12.09 17.20
N VAL A 66 -4.38 -12.45 16.03
CA VAL A 66 -2.99 -12.87 15.82
C VAL A 66 -2.30 -11.81 14.96
N LEU A 67 -1.20 -11.28 15.48
CA LEU A 67 -0.29 -10.40 14.74
C LEU A 67 0.83 -11.25 14.14
N ASN A 68 0.94 -11.24 12.83
CA ASN A 68 2.09 -11.73 12.09
C ASN A 68 2.94 -10.53 11.69
N GLN A 69 4.17 -10.47 12.18
CA GLN A 69 5.08 -9.39 11.82
C GLN A 69 6.39 -9.93 11.26
N LYS A 70 6.95 -9.19 10.31
CA LYS A 70 8.25 -9.49 9.70
C LYS A 70 9.01 -8.18 9.52
N LEU A 71 10.21 -8.10 10.06
CA LEU A 71 11.14 -7.02 9.76
C LEU A 71 12.03 -7.40 8.55
N PRO A 72 12.57 -6.42 7.80
CA PRO A 72 13.49 -6.67 6.71
C PRO A 72 14.66 -7.56 7.16
N GLY A 73 14.96 -8.62 6.37
CA GLY A 73 16.00 -9.59 6.69
C GLY A 73 15.68 -10.57 7.84
N CYS A 74 14.49 -10.48 8.46
CA CYS A 74 14.08 -11.36 9.55
C CYS A 74 13.01 -12.37 9.10
N LYS A 75 12.80 -13.40 9.95
CA LYS A 75 11.70 -14.35 9.79
C LYS A 75 10.39 -13.74 10.28
N VAL A 76 9.27 -14.31 9.84
CA VAL A 76 7.93 -13.94 10.34
C VAL A 76 7.82 -14.41 11.80
N GLU A 77 7.34 -13.52 12.65
CA GLU A 77 6.99 -13.79 14.04
C GLU A 77 5.48 -13.67 14.20
N SER A 78 4.85 -14.67 14.87
CA SER A 78 3.42 -14.67 15.17
C SER A 78 3.21 -14.42 16.66
N ILE A 79 2.44 -13.39 16.99
CA ILE A 79 2.16 -12.95 18.35
C ILE A 79 0.66 -13.00 18.58
N LYS A 80 0.20 -13.72 19.58
CA LYS A 80 -1.18 -13.62 20.03
C LYS A 80 -1.36 -12.28 20.72
N MET A 81 -2.26 -11.46 20.22
CA MET A 81 -2.50 -10.13 20.78
C MET A 81 -3.14 -10.24 22.16
N ASP A 82 -2.69 -9.40 23.07
CA ASP A 82 -3.25 -9.22 24.39
C ASP A 82 -4.48 -8.30 24.30
N ASN A 83 -5.58 -8.69 24.92
CA ASN A 83 -6.83 -7.88 24.89
C ASN A 83 -6.68 -6.53 25.62
N ASP A 84 -5.72 -6.42 26.53
CA ASP A 84 -5.46 -5.17 27.28
C ASP A 84 -4.61 -4.16 26.49
N LYS A 85 -4.12 -4.54 25.29
CA LYS A 85 -3.27 -3.70 24.46
C LYS A 85 -3.95 -3.38 23.13
N SER A 86 -4.05 -2.09 22.84
CA SER A 86 -4.58 -1.63 21.56
C SER A 86 -3.68 -1.99 20.38
N ILE A 87 -4.27 -2.04 19.19
CA ILE A 87 -3.50 -2.23 17.95
C ILE A 87 -2.43 -1.16 17.76
N THR A 88 -2.70 0.07 18.21
CA THR A 88 -1.75 1.19 18.17
C THR A 88 -0.46 0.89 18.93
N TYR A 89 -0.54 0.17 20.06
CA TYR A 89 0.64 -0.26 20.80
C TYR A 89 1.54 -1.16 19.95
N TYR A 90 0.96 -2.16 19.29
CA TYR A 90 1.72 -3.10 18.44
C TYR A 90 2.29 -2.41 17.21
N LEU A 91 1.51 -1.54 16.57
CA LEU A 91 1.94 -0.79 15.39
C LEU A 91 3.10 0.16 15.72
N ASN A 92 3.01 0.88 16.83
CA ASN A 92 4.10 1.76 17.29
C ASN A 92 5.38 0.97 17.61
N ASN A 93 5.25 -0.20 18.25
CA ASN A 93 6.41 -1.05 18.51
C ASN A 93 7.07 -1.53 17.21
N TYR A 94 6.26 -1.89 16.22
CA TYR A 94 6.76 -2.28 14.90
C TYR A 94 7.45 -1.10 14.19
N LEU A 95 6.84 0.08 14.18
CA LEU A 95 7.41 1.30 13.59
C LEU A 95 8.72 1.72 14.26
N ASN A 96 8.79 1.64 15.59
CA ASN A 96 10.00 1.96 16.36
C ASN A 96 11.16 0.98 16.12
N SER A 97 10.91 -0.14 15.44
CA SER A 97 11.97 -1.07 15.02
C SER A 97 12.71 -0.61 13.76
N PHE A 98 12.25 0.46 13.10
CA PHE A 98 12.92 1.03 11.93
C PHE A 98 13.68 2.30 12.32
N ASP A 99 14.96 2.36 11.96
CA ASP A 99 15.77 3.56 12.04
C ASP A 99 15.93 4.12 10.62
N THR A 100 15.22 5.21 10.34
CA THR A 100 15.18 5.84 9.01
C THR A 100 15.68 7.26 9.08
N GLU A 101 16.50 7.65 8.12
CA GLU A 101 16.92 9.04 8.00
C GLU A 101 15.75 9.94 7.57
N LYS A 102 15.61 11.10 8.21
CA LYS A 102 14.64 12.11 7.80
C LYS A 102 15.07 12.70 6.45
N THR A 103 14.30 12.42 5.42
CA THR A 103 14.52 13.00 4.10
C THR A 103 13.72 14.29 3.95
N ASN A 104 14.32 15.31 3.37
CA ASN A 104 13.64 16.59 3.08
C ASN A 104 12.86 16.50 1.74
N SER A 105 12.14 15.39 1.55
CA SER A 105 11.36 15.11 0.35
C SER A 105 9.91 15.56 0.52
N LYS A 106 9.28 16.04 -0.56
CA LYS A 106 7.83 16.29 -0.62
C LYS A 106 7.01 15.01 -0.63
N PHE A 107 7.66 13.87 -0.88
CA PHE A 107 7.01 12.56 -1.01
C PHE A 107 7.28 11.70 0.21
N ILE A 108 6.42 10.72 0.42
CA ILE A 108 6.68 9.62 1.33
C ILE A 108 7.77 8.76 0.72
N THR A 109 8.97 8.76 1.32
CA THR A 109 10.14 8.04 0.81
C THR A 109 10.23 6.61 1.33
N ASN A 110 9.67 6.36 2.51
CA ASN A 110 9.57 5.07 3.16
C ASN A 110 8.33 5.03 4.07
N GLY A 111 7.92 3.85 4.50
CA GLY A 111 6.78 3.70 5.40
C GLY A 111 6.02 2.39 5.17
N LEU A 112 4.87 2.30 5.79
CA LEU A 112 3.96 1.18 5.67
C LEU A 112 2.84 1.51 4.69
N PHE A 113 2.60 0.62 3.74
CA PHE A 113 1.56 0.75 2.74
C PHE A 113 0.64 -0.47 2.78
N GLY A 114 -0.66 -0.23 2.77
CA GLY A 114 -1.63 -1.32 2.86
C GLY A 114 -3.01 -0.80 3.27
N TYR A 115 -3.73 -1.59 4.08
CA TYR A 115 -5.08 -1.26 4.48
C TYR A 115 -5.39 -1.69 5.93
N MET A 116 -6.40 -1.03 6.48
CA MET A 116 -7.15 -1.48 7.64
C MET A 116 -8.60 -1.68 7.22
N SER A 117 -9.17 -2.85 7.49
CA SER A 117 -10.58 -3.11 7.23
C SER A 117 -11.48 -2.36 8.22
N HIS A 118 -12.75 -2.19 7.89
CA HIS A 118 -13.73 -1.60 8.80
C HIS A 118 -13.82 -2.37 10.13
N GLU A 119 -13.73 -3.69 10.07
CA GLU A 119 -13.80 -4.55 11.28
C GLU A 119 -12.58 -4.45 12.19
N SER A 120 -11.49 -3.83 11.72
CA SER A 120 -10.28 -3.64 12.55
C SER A 120 -10.50 -2.73 13.75
N VAL A 121 -11.59 -1.96 13.78
CA VAL A 121 -11.96 -1.13 14.93
C VAL A 121 -12.16 -1.95 16.21
N LYS A 122 -12.51 -3.26 16.10
CA LYS A 122 -12.57 -4.20 17.24
C LYS A 122 -11.27 -4.35 18.02
N TYR A 123 -10.13 -3.95 17.43
CA TYR A 123 -8.81 -3.96 18.08
C TYR A 123 -8.47 -2.64 18.80
N GLN A 124 -9.36 -1.64 18.71
CA GLN A 124 -9.17 -0.34 19.35
C GLN A 124 -10.28 -0.03 20.35
N GLU A 125 -11.50 -0.49 20.06
CA GLU A 125 -12.72 -0.18 20.81
C GLU A 125 -13.40 -1.48 21.24
N ASP A 126 -14.07 -1.47 22.40
CA ASP A 126 -14.86 -2.60 22.90
C ASP A 126 -16.21 -2.66 22.15
N ILE A 127 -16.14 -3.05 20.88
CA ILE A 127 -17.32 -3.15 20.00
C ILE A 127 -17.47 -4.61 19.54
N ASN A 128 -18.63 -5.19 19.80
CA ASN A 128 -18.98 -6.51 19.28
C ASN A 128 -19.64 -6.38 17.91
N PHE A 129 -18.95 -6.83 16.88
CA PHE A 129 -19.53 -6.97 15.54
C PHE A 129 -20.28 -8.30 15.41
N ASN A 130 -21.54 -8.22 14.98
CA ASN A 130 -22.24 -9.38 14.44
C ASN A 130 -21.70 -9.67 13.02
N SER A 131 -20.42 -10.03 12.92
CA SER A 131 -19.80 -10.32 11.63
C SER A 131 -20.40 -11.59 11.06
N LYS A 132 -21.08 -11.47 9.92
CA LYS A 132 -21.32 -12.64 9.07
C LYS A 132 -19.96 -13.17 8.67
N LYS A 133 -19.69 -14.47 8.89
CA LYS A 133 -18.46 -15.10 8.41
C LYS A 133 -18.32 -14.78 6.92
N SER A 134 -17.29 -14.03 6.58
CA SER A 134 -16.91 -13.84 5.17
C SER A 134 -16.25 -15.13 4.70
N ASP A 135 -16.64 -15.60 3.53
CA ASP A 135 -15.95 -16.72 2.85
C ASP A 135 -14.55 -16.31 2.37
N LEU A 136 -14.25 -15.02 2.45
CA LEU A 136 -12.96 -14.47 2.04
C LEU A 136 -11.98 -14.46 3.21
N ASP A 137 -10.84 -15.11 3.01
CA ASP A 137 -9.76 -15.22 3.99
C ASP A 137 -8.84 -13.99 3.94
N ILE A 138 -9.40 -12.79 4.19
CA ILE A 138 -8.70 -11.50 4.14
C ILE A 138 -8.30 -11.07 5.55
N PRO A 139 -7.03 -10.61 5.77
CA PRO A 139 -6.62 -10.03 7.04
C PRO A 139 -7.43 -8.78 7.41
N ASP A 140 -7.64 -8.54 8.70
CA ASP A 140 -8.27 -7.31 9.20
C ASP A 140 -7.37 -6.08 8.98
N ILE A 141 -6.06 -6.27 9.11
CA ILE A 141 -5.04 -5.25 8.89
C ILE A 141 -3.91 -5.88 8.08
N TYR A 142 -3.50 -5.20 7.04
CA TYR A 142 -2.37 -5.62 6.22
C TYR A 142 -1.55 -4.40 5.81
N TYR A 143 -0.31 -4.33 6.31
CA TYR A 143 0.66 -3.33 5.93
C TYR A 143 1.96 -3.99 5.50
N GLY A 144 2.46 -3.59 4.33
CA GLY A 144 3.77 -3.97 3.84
C GLY A 144 4.79 -2.84 4.01
N PHE A 145 6.02 -3.18 4.35
CA PHE A 145 7.18 -2.33 4.14
C PHE A 145 7.86 -2.76 2.84
N TYR A 146 8.07 -1.82 1.92
CA TYR A 146 8.54 -2.10 0.57
C TYR A 146 9.93 -1.53 0.34
N GLN A 147 10.79 -2.33 -0.29
CA GLN A 147 12.11 -1.86 -0.71
C GLN A 147 11.97 -0.76 -1.75
N ASN A 148 11.08 -0.91 -2.71
CA ASN A 148 10.94 0.04 -3.80
C ASN A 148 9.60 0.77 -3.75
N ILE A 149 9.67 2.09 -3.90
CA ILE A 149 8.51 2.97 -4.01
C ILE A 149 8.74 3.87 -5.22
N ILE A 150 7.74 3.96 -6.10
CA ILE A 150 7.72 4.93 -7.19
C ILE A 150 6.58 5.90 -6.92
N ALA A 151 6.90 7.17 -6.77
CA ALA A 151 5.93 8.26 -6.66
C ALA A 151 5.84 9.00 -8.00
N ILE A 152 4.68 9.01 -8.62
CA ILE A 152 4.44 9.64 -9.93
C ILE A 152 3.52 10.84 -9.73
N SER A 153 3.98 12.02 -10.16
CA SER A 153 3.16 13.23 -10.26
C SER A 153 2.70 13.40 -11.70
N LEU A 154 1.40 13.22 -11.95
CA LEU A 154 0.85 13.45 -13.28
C LEU A 154 0.79 14.95 -13.63
N PHE A 155 0.72 15.81 -12.61
CA PHE A 155 0.69 17.26 -12.82
C PHE A 155 2.05 17.82 -13.24
N ASN A 156 3.14 17.35 -12.63
CA ASN A 156 4.49 17.84 -12.90
C ASN A 156 5.24 16.98 -13.94
N HIS A 157 4.62 15.91 -14.43
CA HIS A 157 5.27 14.94 -15.32
C HIS A 157 6.60 14.40 -14.79
N GLU A 158 6.65 14.16 -13.48
CA GLU A 158 7.84 13.70 -12.78
C GLU A 158 7.56 12.41 -12.02
N ALA A 159 8.54 11.52 -11.98
CA ALA A 159 8.52 10.37 -11.11
C ALA A 159 9.77 10.31 -10.24
N HIS A 160 9.60 9.90 -9.01
CA HIS A 160 10.66 9.68 -8.04
C HIS A 160 10.68 8.21 -7.66
N ILE A 161 11.84 7.59 -7.84
CA ILE A 161 12.07 6.19 -7.50
C ILE A 161 12.87 6.17 -6.21
N PHE A 162 12.38 5.46 -5.20
CA PHE A 162 13.05 5.26 -3.93
C PHE A 162 13.40 3.78 -3.77
N CYS A 163 14.59 3.53 -3.22
CA CYS A 163 15.04 2.20 -2.81
C CYS A 163 15.40 2.25 -1.33
N ASN A 164 14.65 1.54 -0.49
CA ASN A 164 14.81 1.43 0.95
C ASN A 164 15.49 0.11 1.28
N SER A 165 16.74 0.16 1.70
CA SER A 165 17.57 -1.01 1.90
C SER A 165 18.07 -1.12 3.34
N HIS A 166 18.09 -2.34 3.88
CA HIS A 166 18.65 -2.69 5.18
C HIS A 166 20.05 -3.30 5.08
N ASP A 167 20.48 -3.67 3.87
CA ASP A 167 21.73 -4.34 3.55
C ASP A 167 22.59 -3.56 2.53
N ASP A 168 22.32 -2.25 2.39
CA ASP A 168 22.98 -1.33 1.45
C ASP A 168 22.83 -1.71 -0.04
N SER A 169 21.95 -2.66 -0.38
CA SER A 169 21.64 -2.98 -1.76
C SER A 169 20.92 -1.80 -2.44
N ASN A 170 21.34 -1.48 -3.66
CA ASN A 170 20.75 -0.40 -4.44
C ASN A 170 20.38 -0.92 -5.83
N ASN A 171 19.07 -1.06 -6.07
CA ASN A 171 18.51 -1.57 -7.33
C ASN A 171 17.86 -0.49 -8.21
N LEU A 172 18.13 0.80 -7.97
CA LEU A 172 17.54 1.92 -8.74
C LEU A 172 17.78 1.82 -10.24
N LYS A 173 18.92 1.24 -10.66
CA LYS A 173 19.21 1.03 -12.08
C LYS A 173 18.28 -0.03 -12.67
N GLU A 174 18.15 -1.18 -12.02
CA GLU A 174 17.25 -2.27 -12.44
C GLU A 174 15.80 -1.80 -12.54
N VAL A 175 15.33 -1.07 -11.52
CA VAL A 175 13.99 -0.47 -11.52
C VAL A 175 13.82 0.49 -12.69
N GLY A 176 14.80 1.34 -12.97
CA GLY A 176 14.80 2.23 -14.13
C GLY A 176 14.70 1.47 -15.45
N ASP A 177 15.43 0.37 -15.60
CA ASP A 177 15.40 -0.49 -16.78
C ASP A 177 14.02 -1.16 -16.97
N ILE A 178 13.37 -1.58 -15.87
CA ILE A 178 11.99 -2.11 -15.89
C ILE A 178 11.01 -1.03 -16.37
N ILE A 179 11.08 0.17 -15.84
CA ILE A 179 10.20 1.28 -16.23
C ILE A 179 10.34 1.60 -17.71
N ASN A 180 11.57 1.63 -18.21
CA ASN A 180 11.87 1.93 -19.60
C ASN A 180 11.60 0.77 -20.56
N SER A 181 11.34 -0.45 -20.06
CA SER A 181 11.01 -1.60 -20.90
C SER A 181 9.69 -1.36 -21.63
N LYS A 182 9.59 -1.86 -22.86
CA LYS A 182 8.35 -1.80 -23.66
C LYS A 182 7.48 -3.05 -23.50
N SER A 183 7.91 -4.01 -22.70
CA SER A 183 7.23 -5.30 -22.52
C SER A 183 6.43 -5.31 -21.22
N TYR A 184 5.12 -5.45 -21.34
CA TYR A 184 4.21 -5.77 -20.23
C TYR A 184 3.02 -6.56 -20.74
N SER A 185 2.44 -7.39 -19.89
CA SER A 185 1.30 -8.22 -20.24
C SER A 185 0.00 -7.47 -19.95
N THR A 186 -0.89 -7.46 -20.94
CA THR A 186 -2.28 -7.06 -20.77
C THR A 186 -3.19 -8.26 -20.93
N PHE A 187 -4.22 -8.35 -20.12
CA PHE A 187 -5.23 -9.41 -20.25
C PHE A 187 -6.49 -8.84 -20.86
N ASN A 188 -7.00 -9.51 -21.89
CA ASN A 188 -8.30 -9.16 -22.44
C ASN A 188 -9.39 -9.49 -21.41
N TYR A 189 -10.21 -8.50 -21.12
CA TYR A 189 -11.36 -8.66 -20.24
C TYR A 189 -12.62 -8.83 -21.07
N LYS A 190 -13.41 -9.87 -20.77
CA LYS A 190 -14.72 -10.07 -21.37
C LYS A 190 -15.74 -10.28 -20.26
N ASN A 191 -16.79 -9.46 -20.25
CA ASN A 191 -17.87 -9.59 -19.30
C ASN A 191 -18.71 -10.84 -19.65
N ILE A 192 -18.77 -11.81 -18.77
CA ILE A 192 -19.55 -13.05 -18.95
C ILE A 192 -20.69 -13.04 -17.94
N GLY A 193 -21.92 -12.77 -18.40
CA GLY A 193 -23.12 -12.84 -17.58
C GLY A 193 -23.66 -11.50 -17.09
N LYS A 194 -24.69 -11.56 -16.23
CA LYS A 194 -25.32 -10.36 -15.65
C LYS A 194 -24.47 -9.83 -14.51
N LYS A 195 -24.29 -8.50 -14.45
CA LYS A 195 -23.69 -7.86 -13.28
C LYS A 195 -24.60 -8.09 -12.08
N THR A 196 -24.08 -8.70 -11.03
CA THR A 196 -24.73 -8.79 -9.72
C THR A 196 -23.88 -8.03 -8.71
N SER A 197 -24.52 -7.24 -7.87
CA SER A 197 -23.85 -6.57 -6.76
C SER A 197 -24.69 -6.80 -5.51
N ASN A 198 -24.03 -7.15 -4.42
CA ASN A 198 -24.62 -7.22 -3.08
C ASN A 198 -24.43 -5.88 -2.32
N ILE A 199 -23.79 -4.90 -2.95
CA ILE A 199 -23.56 -3.57 -2.39
C ILE A 199 -24.38 -2.58 -3.20
N LEU A 200 -25.33 -1.92 -2.55
CA LEU A 200 -26.06 -0.80 -3.13
C LEU A 200 -25.16 0.44 -3.12
N SER A 201 -25.18 1.18 -4.23
CA SER A 201 -24.47 2.45 -4.30
C SER A 201 -25.06 3.44 -3.29
N LEU A 202 -24.20 4.11 -2.51
CA LEU A 202 -24.60 5.17 -1.59
C LEU A 202 -25.37 6.32 -2.28
N ILE A 203 -25.13 6.54 -3.57
CA ILE A 203 -25.86 7.52 -4.38
C ILE A 203 -27.36 7.21 -4.42
N HIS A 204 -27.74 5.93 -4.48
CA HIS A 204 -29.14 5.52 -4.46
C HIS A 204 -29.79 5.55 -3.08
N ILE A 205 -28.98 5.60 -2.01
CA ILE A 205 -29.46 5.59 -0.62
C ILE A 205 -29.53 7.01 -0.06
N SER A 206 -28.61 7.89 -0.48
CA SER A 206 -28.41 9.21 0.13
C SER A 206 -28.65 10.41 -0.82
N GLU A 207 -29.18 10.19 -2.02
CA GLU A 207 -29.51 11.30 -2.88
C GLU A 207 -30.65 12.12 -2.24
N PRO A 208 -30.35 13.38 -1.79
CA PRO A 208 -31.42 14.22 -1.28
C PRO A 208 -32.39 14.47 -2.43
N THR A 209 -33.66 14.18 -2.21
CA THR A 209 -34.73 14.58 -3.12
C THR A 209 -34.59 16.07 -3.39
N ARG A 210 -34.09 16.45 -4.58
CA ARG A 210 -34.10 17.83 -5.02
C ARG A 210 -35.55 18.26 -5.06
N PRO A 211 -35.94 19.34 -4.36
CA PRO A 211 -37.26 19.87 -4.54
C PRO A 211 -37.37 20.35 -5.98
N PHE A 212 -38.36 19.83 -6.71
CA PHE A 212 -38.73 20.35 -8.02
C PHE A 212 -39.26 21.79 -7.80
N HIS A 213 -38.58 22.75 -8.35
CA HIS A 213 -39.09 24.12 -8.54
C HIS A 213 -39.78 24.23 -9.88
#